data_4cebd56296b2884d8f991b551c449145
#
_entry.id   4cebd56296b2884d8f991b551c449145
#
_cell.length_a   1.000
_cell.length_b   1.000
_cell.length_c   1.000
_cell.angle_alpha   90.00
_cell.angle_beta   90.00
_cell.angle_gamma   90.00
#
_symmetry.space_group_name_H-M   'P 1'
#
loop_
_entity.id
_entity.type
_entity.pdbx_description
1 polymer ?
#
loop_
_entity_poly.entity_id
_entity_poly.type
_entity_poly.pdbx_seq_one_letter_code
_entity_poly.pdbx_strand_id
1 'polypeptide(L)'
;AGDLVIEKSGGSPTQSTGRIVYVSEDLIKAKGNVVCSNFCTAFRVKAGWNPLYVYYFWQNVYNHGAFFNFEGKTSGIKNLQLDNALSAIDIEYLPLEKQNQIVASLASIDEKIKVNRQINDNLPWLDHSLRGARVRLAV
;
A
#
# COMPACT_ATOMS: atom_id res chain seq x y z
N ALA A 1 -14.94 -5.82 0.62
CA ALA A 1 -13.97 -5.19 -0.28
C ALA A 1 -14.26 -3.70 -0.43
N GLY A 2 -13.27 -2.94 -0.89
CA GLY A 2 -13.40 -1.50 -1.10
C GLY A 2 -13.15 -0.64 0.13
N ASP A 3 -12.93 -1.23 1.28
CA ASP A 3 -12.56 -0.50 2.49
C ASP A 3 -11.06 -0.15 2.47
N LEU A 4 -10.71 0.94 3.13
CA LEU A 4 -9.35 1.37 3.35
C LEU A 4 -9.00 1.18 4.82
N VAL A 5 -7.81 0.66 5.09
CA VAL A 5 -7.30 0.47 6.46
C VAL A 5 -6.04 1.28 6.61
N ILE A 6 -6.01 2.17 7.61
CA ILE A 6 -4.91 3.06 7.90
C ILE A 6 -4.28 2.71 9.24
N GLU A 7 -2.95 2.73 9.29
CA GLU A 7 -2.19 2.59 10.53
C GLU A 7 -2.26 3.87 11.35
N LYS A 8 -2.78 3.76 12.58
CA LYS A 8 -2.81 4.87 13.53
C LYS A 8 -1.64 4.87 14.51
N SER A 9 -1.15 3.69 14.84
CA SER A 9 -0.10 3.53 15.86
C SER A 9 0.94 2.53 15.40
N GLY A 10 2.19 2.82 15.65
CA GLY A 10 3.31 1.97 15.22
C GLY A 10 4.49 2.81 14.76
N GLY A 11 4.99 2.49 13.56
CA GLY A 11 6.13 3.17 12.98
C GLY A 11 7.47 2.79 13.63
N SER A 12 8.52 3.43 13.17
CA SER A 12 9.88 3.33 13.70
C SER A 12 10.55 4.70 13.68
N PRO A 13 11.76 4.87 14.20
CA PRO A 13 12.45 6.16 14.10
C PRO A 13 12.57 6.70 12.68
N THR A 14 12.65 5.82 11.68
CA THR A 14 12.83 6.17 10.26
C THR A 14 11.58 5.99 9.42
N GLN A 15 10.50 5.44 9.97
CA GLN A 15 9.26 5.15 9.27
C GLN A 15 8.09 5.81 10.00
N SER A 16 7.32 6.65 9.29
CA SER A 16 6.13 7.26 9.86
C SER A 16 4.98 6.26 10.03
N THR A 17 4.02 6.60 10.87
CA THR A 17 2.67 6.04 10.88
C THR A 17 1.87 6.53 9.67
N GLY A 18 0.70 5.96 9.41
CA GLY A 18 -0.16 6.38 8.31
C GLY A 18 -0.09 5.50 7.06
N ARG A 19 0.56 4.34 7.14
CA ARG A 19 0.50 3.35 6.06
C ARG A 19 -0.95 2.96 5.79
N ILE A 20 -1.28 2.79 4.51
CA ILE A 20 -2.63 2.46 4.09
C ILE A 20 -2.66 1.16 3.31
N VAL A 21 -3.76 0.42 3.46
CA VAL A 21 -4.06 -0.80 2.69
C VAL A 21 -5.45 -0.68 2.10
N TYR A 22 -5.57 -1.05 0.83
CA TYR A 22 -6.85 -1.25 0.16
C TYR A 22 -7.30 -2.71 0.34
N VAL A 23 -8.49 -2.92 0.87
CA VAL A 23 -9.07 -4.25 1.07
C VAL A 23 -9.70 -4.72 -0.24
N SER A 24 -8.93 -5.45 -1.04
CA SER A 24 -9.38 -6.01 -2.31
C SER A 24 -10.23 -7.27 -2.14
N GLU A 25 -11.00 -7.61 -3.17
CA GLU A 25 -11.71 -8.90 -3.20
C GLU A 25 -10.76 -10.10 -3.13
N ASP A 26 -9.60 -10.00 -3.80
CA ASP A 26 -8.61 -11.07 -3.78
C ASP A 26 -8.02 -11.28 -2.38
N LEU A 27 -7.82 -10.19 -1.62
CA LEU A 27 -7.41 -10.29 -0.22
C LEU A 27 -8.46 -11.03 0.62
N ILE A 28 -9.74 -10.70 0.44
CA ILE A 28 -10.84 -11.38 1.15
C ILE A 28 -10.94 -12.83 0.74
N LYS A 29 -10.84 -13.15 -0.54
CA LYS A 29 -10.86 -14.53 -1.04
C LYS A 29 -9.69 -15.36 -0.47
N ALA A 30 -8.50 -14.76 -0.37
CA ALA A 30 -7.31 -15.45 0.11
C ALA A 30 -7.24 -15.60 1.63
N LYS A 31 -7.80 -14.67 2.40
CA LYS A 31 -7.65 -14.59 3.87
C LYS A 31 -8.96 -14.74 4.65
N GLY A 32 -10.12 -14.73 3.98
CA GLY A 32 -11.43 -14.70 4.62
C GLY A 32 -11.76 -13.32 5.21
N ASN A 33 -12.49 -13.31 6.33
CA ASN A 33 -12.85 -12.08 7.01
C ASN A 33 -11.63 -11.38 7.58
N VAL A 34 -11.44 -10.13 7.19
CA VAL A 34 -10.33 -9.28 7.65
C VAL A 34 -10.84 -8.33 8.73
N VAL A 35 -10.18 -8.31 9.86
CA VAL A 35 -10.41 -7.36 10.96
C VAL A 35 -9.12 -6.58 11.20
N CYS A 36 -9.24 -5.31 11.56
CA CYS A 36 -8.08 -4.51 11.96
C CYS A 36 -7.95 -4.49 13.49
N SER A 37 -6.72 -4.38 13.97
CA SER A 37 -6.42 -4.16 15.39
C SER A 37 -6.72 -2.71 15.80
N ASN A 38 -6.65 -2.42 17.09
CA ASN A 38 -6.75 -1.06 17.62
C ASN A 38 -5.63 -0.11 17.15
N PHE A 39 -4.55 -0.65 16.58
CA PHE A 39 -3.47 0.13 15.94
C PHE A 39 -3.84 0.66 14.54
N CYS A 40 -4.96 0.22 14.02
CA CYS A 40 -5.45 0.62 12.70
C CYS A 40 -6.88 1.17 12.78
N THR A 41 -7.29 1.86 11.74
CA THR A 41 -8.67 2.29 11.53
C THR A 41 -9.10 1.90 10.12
N ALA A 42 -10.28 1.29 10.00
CA ALA A 42 -10.91 1.02 8.72
C ALA A 42 -11.95 2.10 8.41
N PHE A 43 -12.00 2.52 7.15
CA PHE A 43 -13.00 3.45 6.68
C PHE A 43 -13.42 3.16 5.24
N ARG A 44 -14.57 3.69 4.85
CA ARG A 44 -15.10 3.62 3.50
C ARG A 44 -15.23 5.02 2.94
N VAL A 45 -14.83 5.20 1.69
CA VAL A 45 -14.98 6.49 1.02
C VAL A 45 -16.46 6.80 0.75
N LYS A 46 -16.79 8.08 0.71
CA LYS A 46 -18.15 8.54 0.39
C LYS A 46 -18.50 8.27 -1.08
N ALA A 47 -19.80 8.30 -1.40
CA ALA A 47 -20.26 8.26 -2.78
C ALA A 47 -19.59 9.36 -3.63
N GLY A 48 -19.28 9.05 -4.88
CA GLY A 48 -18.55 9.94 -5.78
C GLY A 48 -17.02 9.84 -5.71
N TRP A 49 -16.47 9.04 -4.79
CA TRP A 49 -15.04 8.77 -4.69
C TRP A 49 -14.72 7.33 -5.10
N ASN A 50 -13.67 7.16 -5.90
CA ASN A 50 -13.08 5.85 -6.14
C ASN A 50 -12.11 5.50 -4.99
N PRO A 51 -12.30 4.37 -4.28
CA PRO A 51 -11.45 4.01 -3.14
C PRO A 51 -9.98 3.84 -3.51
N LEU A 52 -9.68 3.35 -4.71
CA LEU A 52 -8.30 3.22 -5.18
C LEU A 52 -7.66 4.58 -5.50
N TYR A 53 -8.44 5.57 -5.96
CA TYR A 53 -7.94 6.93 -6.13
C TYR A 53 -7.49 7.52 -4.79
N VAL A 54 -8.32 7.38 -3.75
CA VAL A 54 -7.97 7.82 -2.38
C VAL A 54 -6.78 7.03 -1.84
N TYR A 55 -6.71 5.74 -2.09
CA TYR A 55 -5.58 4.89 -1.70
C TYR A 55 -4.26 5.35 -2.32
N TYR A 56 -4.21 5.58 -3.64
CA TYR A 56 -2.99 6.04 -4.31
C TYR A 56 -2.58 7.44 -3.88
N PHE A 57 -3.54 8.35 -3.72
CA PHE A 57 -3.28 9.67 -3.18
C PHE A 57 -2.63 9.59 -1.78
N TRP A 58 -3.21 8.80 -0.88
CA TRP A 58 -2.70 8.63 0.47
C TRP A 58 -1.31 7.99 0.49
N GLN A 59 -1.07 6.99 -0.35
CA GLN A 59 0.26 6.40 -0.51
C GLN A 59 1.29 7.43 -0.98
N ASN A 60 0.91 8.30 -1.91
CA ASN A 60 1.77 9.37 -2.38
C ASN A 60 2.13 10.34 -1.23
N VAL A 61 1.16 10.77 -0.45
CA VAL A 61 1.37 11.62 0.73
C VAL A 61 2.28 10.93 1.75
N TYR A 62 2.06 9.64 2.01
CA TYR A 62 2.89 8.83 2.89
C TYR A 62 4.35 8.77 2.40
N ASN A 63 4.55 8.48 1.13
CA ASN A 63 5.89 8.34 0.54
C ASN A 63 6.69 9.65 0.52
N HIS A 64 6.01 10.80 0.53
CA HIS A 64 6.63 12.12 0.68
C HIS A 64 6.87 12.51 2.15
N GLY A 65 6.57 11.64 3.10
CA GLY A 65 6.89 11.84 4.51
C GLY A 65 5.99 12.86 5.22
N ALA A 66 4.86 13.26 4.62
CA ALA A 66 3.99 14.29 5.20
C ALA A 66 3.45 13.90 6.59
N PHE A 67 3.25 12.61 6.85
CA PHE A 67 2.70 12.13 8.13
C PHE A 67 3.62 12.29 9.33
N PHE A 68 4.94 12.47 9.13
CA PHE A 68 5.84 12.82 10.23
C PHE A 68 5.42 14.10 10.99
N ASN A 69 4.76 15.03 10.29
CA ASN A 69 4.28 16.27 10.88
C ASN A 69 3.03 16.09 11.76
N PHE A 70 2.36 14.94 11.65
CA PHE A 70 1.13 14.63 12.37
C PHE A 70 1.32 13.53 13.40
N GLU A 71 2.55 13.18 13.74
CA GLU A 71 2.84 12.18 14.76
C GLU A 71 2.88 12.78 16.17
N GLY A 72 2.04 12.23 17.05
CA GLY A 72 2.15 12.46 18.49
C GLY A 72 3.21 11.54 19.09
N LYS A 73 4.18 12.11 19.80
CA LYS A 73 5.17 11.34 20.55
C LYS A 73 4.63 11.02 21.95
N THR A 74 4.22 9.78 22.16
CA THR A 74 3.99 9.24 23.49
C THR A 74 4.91 8.04 23.69
N SER A 75 5.58 7.97 24.83
CA SER A 75 6.38 6.85 25.41
C SER A 75 6.65 5.65 24.48
N GLY A 76 7.41 5.85 23.40
CA GLY A 76 7.96 4.79 22.56
C GLY A 76 7.10 4.32 21.38
N ILE A 77 5.79 4.58 21.38
CA ILE A 77 4.89 4.28 20.26
C ILE A 77 4.46 5.60 19.62
N LYS A 78 4.64 5.71 18.32
CA LYS A 78 4.14 6.84 17.54
C LYS A 78 2.64 6.67 17.28
N ASN A 79 1.89 7.75 17.41
CA ASN A 79 0.47 7.80 17.09
C ASN A 79 0.20 8.88 16.06
N LEU A 80 -0.49 8.51 14.99
CA LEU A 80 -0.95 9.45 13.98
C LEU A 80 -2.14 10.24 14.54
N GLN A 81 -2.03 11.56 14.51
CA GLN A 81 -3.14 12.48 14.76
C GLN A 81 -4.01 12.53 13.48
N LEU A 82 -4.80 11.47 13.28
CA LEU A 82 -5.51 11.24 12.02
C LEU A 82 -6.45 12.39 11.66
N ASP A 83 -7.19 12.93 12.64
CA ASP A 83 -8.12 14.04 12.40
C ASP A 83 -7.39 15.32 11.95
N ASN A 84 -6.21 15.60 12.53
CA ASN A 84 -5.37 16.71 12.11
C ASN A 84 -4.83 16.50 10.69
N ALA A 85 -4.37 15.28 10.39
CA ALA A 85 -3.89 14.92 9.05
C ALA A 85 -5.01 15.06 8.01
N LEU A 86 -6.21 14.53 8.29
CA LEU A 86 -7.36 14.64 7.39
C LEU A 86 -7.84 16.07 7.17
N SER A 87 -7.65 16.95 8.17
CA SER A 87 -8.03 18.36 8.07
C SER A 87 -7.00 19.22 7.31
N ALA A 88 -5.74 18.78 7.28
CA ALA A 88 -4.65 19.55 6.67
C ALA A 88 -4.25 19.03 5.28
N ILE A 89 -4.59 17.81 4.94
CA ILE A 89 -4.23 17.17 3.67
C ILE A 89 -5.47 17.16 2.77
N ASP A 90 -5.47 18.06 1.80
CA ASP A 90 -6.55 18.16 0.82
C ASP A 90 -6.31 17.19 -0.35
N ILE A 91 -7.33 16.39 -0.65
CA ILE A 91 -7.40 15.59 -1.86
C ILE A 91 -8.26 16.31 -2.90
N GLU A 92 -7.71 16.49 -4.10
CA GLU A 92 -8.47 17.11 -5.18
C GLU A 92 -9.68 16.26 -5.58
N TYR A 93 -10.87 16.87 -5.55
CA TYR A 93 -12.07 16.21 -6.03
C TYR A 93 -12.16 16.33 -7.56
N LEU A 94 -11.98 15.19 -8.22
CA LEU A 94 -12.16 15.06 -9.65
C LEU A 94 -13.47 14.32 -9.96
N PRO A 95 -14.09 14.55 -11.12
CA PRO A 95 -15.20 13.71 -11.58
C PRO A 95 -14.80 12.23 -11.56
N LEU A 96 -15.74 11.34 -11.19
CA LEU A 96 -15.46 9.90 -10.99
C LEU A 96 -14.81 9.24 -12.21
N GLU A 97 -15.18 9.68 -13.40
CA GLU A 97 -14.56 9.21 -14.64
C GLU A 97 -13.05 9.49 -14.68
N LYS A 98 -12.62 10.69 -14.27
CA LYS A 98 -11.21 11.07 -14.21
C LYS A 98 -10.47 10.29 -13.12
N GLN A 99 -11.08 10.10 -11.95
CA GLN A 99 -10.53 9.25 -10.91
C GLN A 99 -10.29 7.82 -11.44
N ASN A 100 -11.27 7.25 -12.16
CA ASN A 100 -11.17 5.91 -12.75
C ASN A 100 -10.04 5.81 -13.80
N GLN A 101 -9.86 6.83 -14.64
CA GLN A 101 -8.77 6.88 -15.62
C GLN A 101 -7.39 6.89 -14.94
N ILE A 102 -7.22 7.68 -13.88
CA ILE A 102 -5.98 7.72 -13.09
C ILE A 102 -5.72 6.36 -12.45
N VAL A 103 -6.75 5.78 -11.81
CA VAL A 103 -6.65 4.47 -11.16
C VAL A 103 -6.28 3.39 -12.16
N ALA A 104 -6.89 3.36 -13.34
CA ALA A 104 -6.58 2.36 -14.37
C ALA A 104 -5.09 2.42 -14.79
N SER A 105 -4.56 3.63 -14.94
CA SER A 105 -3.14 3.84 -15.29
C SER A 105 -2.21 3.33 -14.18
N LEU A 106 -2.46 3.68 -12.93
CA LEU A 106 -1.63 3.28 -11.78
C LEU A 106 -1.74 1.78 -11.51
N ALA A 107 -2.95 1.22 -11.55
CA ALA A 107 -3.17 -0.21 -11.36
C ALA A 107 -2.46 -1.06 -12.43
N SER A 108 -2.35 -0.58 -13.67
CA SER A 108 -1.60 -1.25 -14.71
C SER A 108 -0.10 -1.33 -14.41
N ILE A 109 0.44 -0.31 -13.75
CA ILE A 109 1.84 -0.28 -13.29
C ILE A 109 2.04 -1.24 -12.13
N ASP A 110 1.15 -1.24 -11.15
CA ASP A 110 1.22 -2.15 -10.00
C ASP A 110 1.15 -3.61 -10.44
N GLU A 111 0.31 -3.96 -11.43
CA GLU A 111 0.25 -5.32 -11.96
C GLU A 111 1.56 -5.70 -12.65
N LYS A 112 2.19 -4.80 -13.42
CA LYS A 112 3.52 -5.05 -14.00
C LYS A 112 4.57 -5.27 -12.92
N ILE A 113 4.56 -4.47 -11.86
CA ILE A 113 5.48 -4.63 -10.72
C ILE A 113 5.26 -6.00 -10.05
N LYS A 114 4.01 -6.41 -9.84
CA LYS A 114 3.66 -7.70 -9.27
C LYS A 114 4.15 -8.86 -10.14
N VAL A 115 3.91 -8.82 -11.45
CA VAL A 115 4.38 -9.84 -12.40
C VAL A 115 5.92 -9.91 -12.41
N ASN A 116 6.60 -8.76 -12.44
CA ASN A 116 8.07 -8.73 -12.41
C ASN A 116 8.63 -9.31 -11.11
N ARG A 117 7.99 -9.06 -9.96
CA ARG A 117 8.38 -9.70 -8.70
C ARG A 117 8.24 -11.21 -8.76
N GLN A 118 7.12 -11.71 -9.28
CA GLN A 118 6.91 -13.16 -9.46
C GLN A 118 7.96 -13.78 -10.39
N ILE A 119 8.33 -13.09 -11.47
CA ILE A 119 9.41 -13.54 -12.37
C ILE A 119 10.73 -13.60 -11.60
N ASN A 120 11.08 -12.54 -10.86
CA ASN A 120 12.32 -12.46 -10.10
C ASN A 120 12.39 -13.53 -8.99
N ASP A 121 11.28 -13.81 -8.33
CA ASP A 121 11.20 -14.85 -7.30
C ASP A 121 11.45 -16.27 -7.87
N ASN A 122 11.14 -16.47 -9.16
CA ASN A 122 11.37 -17.73 -9.86
C ASN A 122 12.79 -17.84 -10.50
N LEU A 123 13.51 -16.73 -10.70
CA LEU A 123 14.84 -16.72 -11.32
C LEU A 123 15.95 -17.48 -10.54
N PRO A 124 15.99 -17.50 -9.19
CA PRO A 124 17.01 -18.25 -8.45
C PRO A 124 17.05 -19.73 -8.78
N TRP A 125 15.93 -20.33 -9.17
CA TRP A 125 15.85 -21.73 -9.61
C TRP A 125 16.57 -21.96 -10.94
N LEU A 126 16.51 -21.03 -11.86
CA LEU A 126 17.20 -21.10 -13.16
C LEU A 126 18.72 -20.98 -13.03
N ASP A 127 19.20 -20.09 -12.15
CA ASP A 127 20.65 -19.90 -11.96
C ASP A 127 21.32 -21.15 -11.31
N HIS A 128 20.65 -21.80 -10.38
CA HIS A 128 21.14 -23.05 -9.79
C HIS A 128 21.19 -24.22 -10.80
N SER A 129 20.21 -24.31 -11.69
CA SER A 129 20.16 -25.35 -12.71
C SER A 129 21.22 -25.15 -13.80
N LEU A 130 21.50 -23.88 -14.16
CA LEU A 130 22.51 -23.52 -15.17
C LEU A 130 23.95 -23.65 -14.63
N ARG A 131 24.20 -23.38 -13.37
CA ARG A 131 25.52 -23.59 -12.74
C ARG A 131 25.87 -25.07 -12.66
N GLY A 132 24.90 -25.93 -12.39
CA GLY A 132 25.08 -27.39 -12.41
C GLY A 132 25.36 -27.97 -13.80
N ALA A 133 24.87 -27.32 -14.87
CA ALA A 133 25.08 -27.75 -16.24
C ALA A 133 26.45 -27.33 -16.80
N ARG A 134 27.03 -26.21 -16.36
CA ARG A 134 28.35 -25.73 -16.79
C ARG A 134 29.52 -26.54 -16.29
N VAL A 135 29.38 -27.26 -15.17
CA VAL A 135 30.48 -28.06 -14.59
C VAL A 135 30.70 -29.40 -15.35
N ARG A 136 29.79 -29.81 -16.22
CA ARG A 136 29.89 -31.09 -16.97
C ARG A 136 30.51 -30.99 -18.37
N LEU A 137 30.90 -29.79 -18.82
CA LEU A 137 31.49 -29.59 -20.17
C LEU A 137 32.99 -29.26 -20.13
N ALA A 138 33.64 -29.44 -19.02
CA ALA A 138 35.09 -29.19 -18.87
C ALA A 138 35.82 -30.47 -18.37
N VAL A 139 35.74 -31.56 -19.16
CA VAL A 139 36.71 -32.67 -19.14
C VAL A 139 36.82 -33.22 -20.56
#